data_236b37b023951cfa40e8cb8246156cb4
#
_entry.id   236b37b023951cfa40e8cb8246156cb4
#
_cell.length_a   1.000
_cell.length_b   1.000
_cell.length_c   1.000
_cell.angle_alpha   90.00
_cell.angle_beta   90.00
_cell.angle_gamma   90.00
#
_symmetry.space_group_name_H-M   'P 1'
#
loop_
_entity.id
_entity.type
_entity.pdbx_description
1 polymer ?
#
loop_
_entity_poly.entity_id
_entity_poly.type
_entity_poly.pdbx_seq_one_letter_code
_entity_poly.pdbx_strand_id
1 'polypeptide(L)'
;MKQLQDIVKTLQAPQVTGNTAVEILDVTADSRAVKAGSLFIALDGATVDGHNYVNKAIEAGAVAVLVSKPVEVSGDICVITVEDTRTAMMACVPYFFDYPA
;
A
#
# COMPACT_ATOMS: atom_id res chain seq x y z
N MET A 1 -0.33 -11.21 10.16
CA MET A 1 -1.31 -10.17 9.80
C MET A 1 -1.17 -8.98 10.72
N LYS A 2 -1.22 -7.78 10.18
CA LYS A 2 -0.99 -6.55 10.92
C LYS A 2 -2.10 -5.57 10.66
N GLN A 3 -2.34 -4.67 11.60
CA GLN A 3 -3.24 -3.54 11.38
C GLN A 3 -2.56 -2.50 10.51
N LEU A 4 -3.30 -1.89 9.59
CA LEU A 4 -2.74 -0.86 8.71
C LEU A 4 -2.14 0.29 9.53
N GLN A 5 -2.78 0.67 10.63
CA GLN A 5 -2.26 1.75 11.49
C GLN A 5 -0.85 1.45 12.01
N ASP A 6 -0.53 0.18 12.26
CA ASP A 6 0.79 -0.20 12.73
C ASP A 6 1.81 -0.22 11.60
N ILE A 7 1.36 -0.59 10.39
CA ILE A 7 2.21 -0.51 9.19
C ILE A 7 2.57 0.96 8.90
N VAL A 8 1.60 1.85 9.00
CA VAL A 8 1.82 3.29 8.77
C VAL A 8 2.88 3.86 9.71
N LYS A 9 2.98 3.35 10.93
CA LYS A 9 3.98 3.80 11.88
C LYS A 9 5.41 3.51 11.46
N THR A 10 5.62 2.59 10.52
CA THR A 10 6.96 2.30 10.00
C THR A 10 7.41 3.31 8.95
N LEU A 11 6.51 4.16 8.48
CA LEU A 11 6.75 5.07 7.36
C LEU A 11 7.19 6.44 7.86
N GLN A 12 7.90 7.18 7.00
CA GLN A 12 8.31 8.55 7.30
C GLN A 12 7.28 9.53 6.75
N ALA A 13 6.75 10.37 7.64
CA ALA A 13 5.84 11.47 7.29
C ALA A 13 4.73 11.07 6.31
N PRO A 14 4.02 9.95 6.54
CA PRO A 14 2.96 9.55 5.62
C PRO A 14 1.76 10.48 5.74
N GLN A 15 1.12 10.75 4.60
CA GLN A 15 -0.18 11.43 4.59
C GLN A 15 -1.24 10.37 4.37
N VAL A 16 -2.16 10.26 5.31
CA VAL A 16 -3.15 9.18 5.33
C VAL A 16 -4.54 9.77 5.10
N THR A 17 -5.25 9.21 4.13
CA THR A 17 -6.64 9.55 3.87
C THR A 17 -7.45 8.27 4.00
N GLY A 18 -8.43 8.27 4.91
CA GLY A 18 -9.29 7.13 5.15
C GLY A 18 -9.00 6.47 6.50
N ASN A 19 -9.60 5.31 6.71
CA ASN A 19 -9.54 4.61 7.98
C ASN A 19 -8.37 3.63 8.01
N THR A 20 -7.47 3.79 8.99
CA THR A 20 -6.34 2.88 9.17
C THR A 20 -6.64 1.72 10.10
N ALA A 21 -7.83 1.65 10.68
CA ALA A 21 -8.23 0.57 11.57
C ALA A 21 -8.72 -0.65 10.78
N VAL A 22 -7.91 -1.09 9.80
CA VAL A 22 -8.21 -2.26 8.98
C VAL A 22 -7.07 -3.24 9.07
N GLU A 23 -7.39 -4.53 9.02
CA GLU A 23 -6.39 -5.58 9.04
C GLU A 23 -5.87 -5.81 7.63
N ILE A 24 -4.56 -5.89 7.51
CA ILE A 24 -3.89 -6.18 6.23
C ILE A 24 -3.51 -7.65 6.21
N LEU A 25 -3.99 -8.37 5.22
CA LEU A 25 -3.75 -9.81 5.08
C LEU A 25 -2.56 -10.12 4.19
N ASP A 26 -2.18 -9.18 3.32
CA ASP A 26 -1.04 -9.35 2.44
C ASP A 26 -0.56 -7.98 1.95
N VAL A 27 0.71 -7.90 1.56
CA VAL A 27 1.31 -6.68 1.01
C VAL A 27 1.98 -7.05 -0.31
N THR A 28 1.66 -6.33 -1.36
CA THR A 28 2.24 -6.62 -2.68
C THR A 28 2.37 -5.35 -3.51
N ALA A 29 3.37 -5.32 -4.38
CA ALA A 29 3.54 -4.26 -5.39
C ALA A 29 3.08 -4.74 -6.77
N ASP A 30 2.54 -5.94 -6.88
CA ASP A 30 2.05 -6.51 -8.13
C ASP A 30 0.53 -6.54 -8.11
N SER A 31 -0.10 -5.74 -9.00
CA SER A 31 -1.55 -5.68 -9.06
C SER A 31 -2.19 -7.03 -9.39
N ARG A 32 -1.45 -7.94 -10.04
CA ARG A 32 -1.94 -9.27 -10.37
C ARG A 32 -1.93 -10.22 -9.17
N ALA A 33 -1.16 -9.89 -8.14
CA ALA A 33 -1.07 -10.70 -6.93
C ALA A 33 -1.98 -10.18 -5.82
N VAL A 34 -2.72 -9.10 -6.05
CA VAL A 34 -3.63 -8.53 -5.06
C VAL A 34 -4.80 -9.49 -4.82
N LYS A 35 -5.15 -9.64 -3.55
CA LYS A 35 -6.30 -10.43 -3.13
C LYS A 35 -7.06 -9.65 -2.06
N ALA A 36 -8.18 -10.19 -1.59
CA ALA A 36 -8.99 -9.53 -0.58
C ALA A 36 -8.15 -9.24 0.67
N GLY A 37 -8.17 -8.01 1.14
CA GLY A 37 -7.42 -7.59 2.32
C GLY A 37 -5.99 -7.16 2.05
N SER A 38 -5.56 -7.04 0.79
CA SER A 38 -4.20 -6.63 0.46
C SER A 38 -3.98 -5.13 0.61
N LEU A 39 -2.73 -4.78 0.94
CA LEU A 39 -2.19 -3.44 0.74
C LEU A 39 -1.39 -3.45 -0.55
N PHE A 40 -1.80 -2.63 -1.51
CA PHE A 40 -1.09 -2.51 -2.78
C PHE A 40 -0.10 -1.35 -2.71
N ILE A 41 1.15 -1.60 -3.12
CA ILE A 41 2.19 -0.57 -3.18
C ILE A 41 2.40 -0.17 -4.63
N ALA A 42 2.12 1.08 -4.95
CA ALA A 42 2.30 1.61 -6.30
C ALA A 42 3.73 2.09 -6.48
N LEU A 43 4.56 1.29 -7.17
CA LEU A 43 5.94 1.65 -7.45
C LEU A 43 6.02 2.41 -8.77
N ASP A 44 6.82 3.49 -8.78
CA ASP A 44 7.09 4.28 -9.96
C ASP A 44 8.27 3.65 -10.70
N GLY A 45 7.97 2.86 -11.74
CA GLY A 45 8.99 2.16 -12.52
C GLY A 45 9.40 2.91 -13.77
N ALA A 46 10.49 2.46 -14.40
CA ALA A 46 11.03 3.10 -15.60
C ALA A 46 10.12 2.90 -16.81
N THR A 47 9.46 1.76 -16.91
CA THR A 47 8.60 1.44 -18.07
C THR A 47 7.13 1.38 -17.69
N VAL A 48 6.82 1.07 -16.43
CA VAL A 48 5.45 0.93 -15.94
C VAL A 48 5.32 1.66 -14.63
N ASP A 49 4.32 2.52 -14.53
CA ASP A 49 4.02 3.22 -13.28
C ASP A 49 2.92 2.46 -12.55
N GLY A 50 3.23 1.92 -11.38
CA GLY A 50 2.27 1.18 -10.55
C GLY A 50 1.04 2.00 -10.18
N HIS A 51 1.14 3.34 -10.20
CA HIS A 51 -0.01 4.19 -9.91
C HIS A 51 -1.15 4.02 -10.93
N ASN A 52 -0.83 3.60 -12.16
CA ASN A 52 -1.83 3.31 -13.17
C ASN A 52 -2.64 2.05 -12.87
N TYR A 53 -2.19 1.24 -11.92
CA TYR A 53 -2.84 -0.02 -11.56
C TYR A 53 -3.57 0.03 -10.22
N VAL A 54 -3.64 1.21 -9.60
CA VAL A 54 -4.26 1.35 -8.27
C VAL A 54 -5.72 0.90 -8.30
N ASN A 55 -6.50 1.35 -9.29
CA ASN A 55 -7.90 0.95 -9.36
C ASN A 55 -8.09 -0.52 -9.70
N LYS A 56 -7.18 -1.11 -10.50
CA LYS A 56 -7.20 -2.55 -10.73
C LYS A 56 -6.94 -3.33 -9.45
N ALA A 57 -6.00 -2.85 -8.63
CA ALA A 57 -5.72 -3.48 -7.35
C ALA A 57 -6.94 -3.41 -6.42
N ILE A 58 -7.63 -2.27 -6.39
CA ILE A 58 -8.84 -2.11 -5.59
C ILE A 58 -9.92 -3.09 -6.05
N GLU A 59 -10.11 -3.23 -7.36
CA GLU A 59 -11.07 -4.19 -7.92
C GLU A 59 -10.73 -5.63 -7.54
N ALA A 60 -9.44 -5.94 -7.39
CA ALA A 60 -8.99 -7.27 -7.01
C ALA A 60 -9.08 -7.55 -5.51
N GLY A 61 -9.40 -6.53 -4.70
CA GLY A 61 -9.62 -6.71 -3.27
C GLY A 61 -8.73 -5.91 -2.34
N ALA A 62 -7.87 -5.02 -2.87
CA ALA A 62 -7.03 -4.18 -2.03
C ALA A 62 -7.91 -3.29 -1.14
N VAL A 63 -7.56 -3.20 0.13
CA VAL A 63 -8.28 -2.37 1.11
C VAL A 63 -7.53 -1.08 1.42
N ALA A 64 -6.28 -0.99 0.95
CA ALA A 64 -5.45 0.20 1.11
C ALA A 64 -4.43 0.24 -0.02
N VAL A 65 -3.97 1.45 -0.33
CA VAL A 65 -2.93 1.65 -1.34
C VAL A 65 -1.87 2.59 -0.79
N LEU A 66 -0.62 2.32 -1.12
CA LEU A 66 0.54 3.15 -0.77
C LEU A 66 1.06 3.77 -2.05
N VAL A 67 1.06 5.11 -2.10
CA VAL A 67 1.37 5.85 -3.32
C VAL A 67 2.36 6.97 -3.04
N SER A 68 3.00 7.49 -4.07
CA SER A 68 3.85 8.68 -3.99
C SER A 68 3.32 9.84 -4.81
N LYS A 69 2.16 9.67 -5.43
CA LYS A 69 1.48 10.68 -6.23
C LYS A 69 0.00 10.71 -5.88
N PRO A 70 -0.68 11.82 -6.09
CA PRO A 70 -2.13 11.85 -5.93
C PRO A 70 -2.81 10.84 -6.87
N VAL A 71 -3.75 10.07 -6.34
CA VAL A 71 -4.51 9.10 -7.14
C VAL A 71 -5.99 9.25 -6.79
N GLU A 72 -6.83 8.97 -7.76
CA GLU A 72 -8.27 8.89 -7.56
C GLU A 72 -8.64 7.42 -7.35
N VAL A 73 -9.31 7.15 -6.23
CA VAL A 73 -9.71 5.79 -5.89
C VAL A 73 -11.22 5.73 -5.77
N SER A 74 -11.77 4.56 -6.11
CA SER A 74 -13.20 4.31 -5.93
C SER A 74 -13.44 3.55 -4.63
N GLY A 75 -14.48 3.97 -3.87
CA GLY A 75 -14.86 3.32 -2.63
C GLY A 75 -14.08 3.82 -1.42
N ASP A 76 -14.27 3.15 -0.30
CA ASP A 76 -13.71 3.53 1.00
C ASP A 76 -12.33 2.91 1.22
N ILE A 77 -11.40 3.23 0.33
CA ILE A 77 -10.04 2.71 0.37
C ILE A 77 -9.15 3.71 1.09
N CYS A 78 -8.32 3.22 2.00
CA CYS A 78 -7.34 4.06 2.67
C CYS A 78 -6.19 4.34 1.70
N VAL A 79 -5.88 5.61 1.50
CA VAL A 79 -4.76 6.03 0.65
C VAL A 79 -3.67 6.59 1.53
N ILE A 80 -2.46 6.02 1.41
CA ILE A 80 -1.29 6.46 2.17
C ILE A 80 -0.32 7.04 1.16
N THR A 81 -0.04 8.33 1.28
CA THR A 81 0.87 9.04 0.37
C THR A 81 2.19 9.27 1.08
N VAL A 82 3.27 8.85 0.44
CA VAL A 82 4.63 9.03 0.93
C VAL A 82 5.47 9.68 -0.15
N GLU A 83 6.67 10.14 0.21
CA GLU A 83 7.56 10.76 -0.75
C GLU A 83 8.11 9.74 -1.76
N ASP A 84 8.45 8.53 -1.28
CA ASP A 84 9.04 7.48 -2.10
C ASP A 84 8.46 6.13 -1.66
N THR A 85 7.68 5.52 -2.55
CA THR A 85 7.05 4.23 -2.24
C THR A 85 8.05 3.10 -2.16
N ARG A 86 9.16 3.17 -2.89
CA ARG A 86 10.20 2.13 -2.81
C ARG A 86 10.84 2.12 -1.43
N THR A 87 11.19 3.29 -0.90
CA THR A 87 11.72 3.41 0.45
C THR A 87 10.69 2.95 1.48
N ALA A 88 9.44 3.35 1.30
CA ALA A 88 8.36 2.94 2.20
C ALA A 88 8.18 1.42 2.17
N MET A 89 8.26 0.80 1.01
CA MET A 89 8.16 -0.66 0.86
C MET A 89 9.29 -1.34 1.65
N MET A 90 10.50 -0.82 1.56
CA MET A 90 11.66 -1.38 2.29
C MET A 90 11.50 -1.28 3.80
N ALA A 91 10.71 -0.33 4.28
CA ALA A 91 10.43 -0.18 5.71
C ALA A 91 9.27 -1.08 6.16
N CYS A 92 8.18 -1.14 5.39
CA CYS A 92 6.98 -1.81 5.87
C CYS A 92 6.92 -3.31 5.56
N VAL A 93 7.54 -3.77 4.46
CA VAL A 93 7.48 -5.18 4.09
C VAL A 93 8.16 -6.08 5.13
N PRO A 94 9.39 -5.78 5.59
CA PRO A 94 10.00 -6.62 6.63
C PRO A 94 9.17 -6.62 7.92
N TYR A 95 8.59 -5.48 8.28
CA TYR A 95 7.72 -5.39 9.46
C TYR A 95 6.50 -6.28 9.29
N PHE A 96 5.84 -6.21 8.12
CA PHE A 96 4.61 -6.97 7.89
C PHE A 96 4.85 -8.47 7.96
N PHE A 97 5.94 -8.94 7.35
CA PHE A 97 6.25 -10.36 7.26
C PHE A 97 7.09 -10.87 8.44
N ASP A 98 7.40 -10.01 9.42
CA ASP A 98 8.19 -10.36 10.60
C ASP A 98 9.56 -10.95 10.23
N TYR A 99 10.21 -10.39 9.22
CA TYR A 99 11.55 -10.84 8.85
C TYR A 99 12.53 -10.54 9.97
N PRO A 100 13.47 -11.45 10.27
CA PRO A 100 14.50 -11.15 11.26
C PRO A 100 15.34 -9.97 10.83
N ALA A 101 15.70 -9.16 11.78
CA ALA A 101 16.53 -7.99 11.53
C ALA A 101 17.96 -8.44 11.14
#